data_74a5f1f664b08abae6725e1ddb46e540
#
_entry.id   74a5f1f664b08abae6725e1ddb46e540
#
_cell.length_a   1.000
_cell.length_b   1.000
_cell.length_c   1.000
_cell.angle_alpha   90.00
_cell.angle_beta   90.00
_cell.angle_gamma   90.00
#
_symmetry.space_group_name_H-M   'P 1'
#
loop_
_entity.id
_entity.type
_entity.pdbx_description
1 polymer ?
#
loop_
_entity_poly.entity_id
_entity_poly.type
_entity_poly.pdbx_seq_one_letter_code
_entity_poly.pdbx_strand_id
1 'polypeptide(L)'
;MANVDPSELAKFASRAAEWWEPRGAFRTLHEINRLRLDYIAARTPLAGLRLLDVGCGGGLLAEGLAARGARVVALDMAPENIAAARLHAAESALTIDYRCVDVDDLARELPGQFDCVTCLEMLEHVPEPSRIVAACAAALRPGGSAFFSTINRNLKSFAMAIVGAEYVLGLLPRGTHEYAKLIRPAELAAWCRGARLALAELTGLHHNPATGTYWLDGNVDVNYFAWARYQERAQK
;
A
#
# COMPACT_ATOMS: atom_id res chain seq x y z
N MET A 1 9.37 4.02 -19.67
CA MET A 1 8.21 3.11 -19.76
C MET A 1 7.61 3.03 -18.38
N ALA A 2 6.27 2.97 -18.28
CA ALA A 2 5.58 2.83 -17.00
C ALA A 2 5.96 1.49 -16.34
N ASN A 3 6.11 1.50 -15.00
CA ASN A 3 6.45 0.32 -14.22
C ASN A 3 5.19 -0.48 -13.85
N VAL A 4 4.54 -1.04 -14.86
CA VAL A 4 3.23 -1.71 -14.75
C VAL A 4 3.29 -3.07 -15.43
N ASP A 5 2.73 -4.10 -14.77
CA ASP A 5 2.40 -5.38 -15.38
C ASP A 5 0.96 -5.29 -15.95
N PRO A 6 0.77 -5.33 -17.28
CA PRO A 6 -0.55 -5.20 -17.89
C PRO A 6 -1.55 -6.26 -17.43
N SER A 7 -1.07 -7.46 -17.08
CA SER A 7 -1.94 -8.56 -16.62
C SER A 7 -2.45 -8.30 -15.20
N GLU A 8 -1.59 -7.78 -14.31
CA GLU A 8 -1.99 -7.37 -12.97
C GLU A 8 -2.97 -6.19 -13.03
N LEU A 9 -2.67 -5.18 -13.86
CA LEU A 9 -3.57 -4.04 -14.05
C LEU A 9 -4.97 -4.49 -14.51
N ALA A 10 -5.06 -5.34 -15.53
CA ALA A 10 -6.33 -5.87 -16.03
C ALA A 10 -7.09 -6.68 -14.98
N LYS A 11 -6.39 -7.43 -14.12
CA LYS A 11 -6.96 -8.22 -13.03
C LYS A 11 -7.66 -7.33 -12.01
N PHE A 12 -7.04 -6.23 -11.57
CA PHE A 12 -7.67 -5.29 -10.63
C PHE A 12 -8.75 -4.45 -11.30
N ALA A 13 -8.54 -3.95 -12.52
CA ALA A 13 -9.52 -3.19 -13.30
C ALA A 13 -10.83 -3.96 -13.49
N SER A 14 -10.76 -5.27 -13.80
CA SER A 14 -11.94 -6.11 -13.98
C SER A 14 -12.83 -6.25 -12.75
N ARG A 15 -12.32 -5.91 -11.57
CA ARG A 15 -13.02 -5.98 -10.28
C ARG A 15 -13.30 -4.62 -9.66
N ALA A 16 -13.12 -3.54 -10.40
CA ALA A 16 -13.25 -2.18 -9.87
C ALA A 16 -14.61 -1.91 -9.22
N ALA A 17 -15.69 -2.52 -9.74
CA ALA A 17 -17.03 -2.40 -9.16
C ALA A 17 -17.18 -3.06 -7.77
N GLU A 18 -16.29 -3.97 -7.41
CA GLU A 18 -16.35 -4.71 -6.15
C GLU A 18 -15.58 -4.03 -4.99
N TRP A 19 -14.86 -2.91 -5.26
CA TRP A 19 -13.99 -2.27 -4.26
C TRP A 19 -14.72 -1.95 -2.96
N TRP A 20 -15.98 -1.53 -3.03
CA TRP A 20 -16.77 -1.11 -1.88
C TRP A 20 -17.78 -2.16 -1.42
N GLU A 21 -17.67 -3.40 -1.94
CA GLU A 21 -18.43 -4.54 -1.45
C GLU A 21 -17.72 -5.20 -0.26
N PRO A 22 -18.17 -5.02 1.01
CA PRO A 22 -17.44 -5.51 2.19
C PRO A 22 -17.27 -7.04 2.24
N ARG A 23 -18.07 -7.78 1.46
CA ARG A 23 -18.02 -9.24 1.33
C ARG A 23 -17.51 -9.69 -0.04
N GLY A 24 -17.06 -8.75 -0.88
CA GLY A 24 -16.55 -8.98 -2.22
C GLY A 24 -15.10 -9.44 -2.24
N ALA A 25 -14.47 -9.30 -3.41
CA ALA A 25 -13.08 -9.70 -3.64
C ALA A 25 -12.05 -8.98 -2.75
N PHE A 26 -12.38 -7.78 -2.27
CA PHE A 26 -11.51 -6.94 -1.43
C PHE A 26 -11.87 -6.99 0.06
N ARG A 27 -12.68 -7.97 0.48
CA ARG A 27 -13.12 -8.15 1.88
C ARG A 27 -11.98 -8.05 2.88
N THR A 28 -10.86 -8.73 2.64
CA THR A 28 -9.71 -8.72 3.55
C THR A 28 -9.17 -7.30 3.75
N LEU A 29 -9.14 -6.48 2.69
CA LEU A 29 -8.70 -5.09 2.78
C LEU A 29 -9.63 -4.24 3.66
N HIS A 30 -10.95 -4.48 3.60
CA HIS A 30 -11.93 -3.84 4.49
C HIS A 30 -11.69 -4.23 5.95
N GLU A 31 -11.50 -5.52 6.22
CA GLU A 31 -11.29 -6.06 7.57
C GLU A 31 -10.03 -5.49 8.24
N ILE A 32 -8.94 -5.32 7.48
CA ILE A 32 -7.66 -4.80 8.00
C ILE A 32 -7.52 -3.28 7.92
N ASN A 33 -8.44 -2.55 7.25
CA ASN A 33 -8.25 -1.12 6.97
C ASN A 33 -8.11 -0.30 8.24
N ARG A 34 -8.87 -0.62 9.30
CA ARG A 34 -8.74 0.06 10.58
C ARG A 34 -7.36 -0.12 11.19
N LEU A 35 -6.79 -1.35 11.15
CA LEU A 35 -5.44 -1.61 11.66
C LEU A 35 -4.39 -0.83 10.88
N ARG A 36 -4.52 -0.73 9.55
CA ARG A 36 -3.64 0.08 8.69
C ARG A 36 -3.66 1.54 9.11
N LEU A 37 -4.84 2.11 9.23
CA LEU A 37 -5.04 3.51 9.61
C LEU A 37 -4.51 3.81 11.01
N ASP A 38 -4.74 2.92 11.97
CA ASP A 38 -4.26 3.06 13.36
C ASP A 38 -2.72 2.92 13.42
N TYR A 39 -2.15 1.99 12.65
CA TYR A 39 -0.71 1.81 12.52
C TYR A 39 -0.02 3.07 11.99
N ILE A 40 -0.56 3.68 10.94
CA ILE A 40 -0.03 4.91 10.33
C ILE A 40 -0.19 6.08 11.30
N ALA A 41 -1.38 6.29 11.87
CA ALA A 41 -1.70 7.40 12.75
C ALA A 41 -0.86 7.40 14.05
N ALA A 42 -0.51 6.22 14.57
CA ALA A 42 0.35 6.09 15.75
C ALA A 42 1.79 6.59 15.51
N ARG A 43 2.26 6.61 14.24
CA ARG A 43 3.64 7.01 13.86
C ARG A 43 3.71 8.36 13.20
N THR A 44 2.60 8.83 12.64
CA THR A 44 2.54 10.09 11.90
C THR A 44 1.14 10.71 12.14
N PRO A 45 1.03 11.83 12.91
CA PRO A 45 -0.23 12.52 13.08
C PRO A 45 -0.82 12.96 11.73
N LEU A 46 -2.05 12.53 11.42
CA LEU A 46 -2.60 12.68 10.06
C LEU A 46 -3.20 14.06 9.78
N ALA A 47 -3.71 14.72 10.80
CA ALA A 47 -4.44 16.00 10.65
C ALA A 47 -3.57 17.08 9.98
N GLY A 48 -4.05 17.56 8.84
CA GLY A 48 -3.40 18.62 8.06
C GLY A 48 -2.21 18.16 7.21
N LEU A 49 -1.74 16.90 7.32
CA LEU A 49 -0.64 16.40 6.50
C LEU A 49 -1.03 16.29 5.03
N ARG A 50 -0.08 16.60 4.14
CA ARG A 50 -0.17 16.27 2.72
C ARG A 50 0.34 14.84 2.52
N LEU A 51 -0.57 13.94 2.15
CA LEU A 51 -0.31 12.51 2.06
C LEU A 51 -0.49 12.02 0.62
N LEU A 52 0.43 11.16 0.17
CA LEU A 52 0.34 10.46 -1.11
C LEU A 52 0.04 8.98 -0.86
N ASP A 53 -1.04 8.46 -1.44
CA ASP A 53 -1.38 7.04 -1.43
C ASP A 53 -1.12 6.42 -2.81
N VAL A 54 -0.14 5.54 -2.90
CA VAL A 54 0.35 4.94 -4.15
C VAL A 54 -0.22 3.55 -4.32
N GLY A 55 -0.93 3.29 -5.43
CA GLY A 55 -1.69 2.06 -5.64
C GLY A 55 -2.97 2.06 -4.79
N CYS A 56 -3.72 3.17 -4.83
CA CYS A 56 -4.87 3.38 -3.95
C CYS A 56 -6.07 2.46 -4.24
N GLY A 57 -6.10 1.78 -5.39
CA GLY A 57 -7.23 0.98 -5.82
C GLY A 57 -8.51 1.80 -5.84
N GLY A 58 -9.59 1.27 -5.28
CA GLY A 58 -10.87 1.97 -5.12
C GLY A 58 -10.92 3.01 -4.01
N GLY A 59 -9.78 3.38 -3.39
CA GLY A 59 -9.70 4.49 -2.44
C GLY A 59 -9.96 4.15 -0.98
N LEU A 60 -10.04 2.87 -0.61
CA LEU A 60 -10.41 2.43 0.73
C LEU A 60 -9.49 2.99 1.84
N LEU A 61 -8.15 2.97 1.63
CA LEU A 61 -7.20 3.57 2.56
C LEU A 61 -7.25 5.10 2.47
N ALA A 62 -7.25 5.65 1.26
CA ALA A 62 -7.25 7.08 1.00
C ALA A 62 -8.41 7.80 1.70
N GLU A 63 -9.63 7.26 1.65
CA GLU A 63 -10.79 7.81 2.34
C GLU A 63 -10.64 7.76 3.87
N GLY A 64 -10.14 6.64 4.41
CA GLY A 64 -9.88 6.53 5.84
C GLY A 64 -8.82 7.53 6.35
N LEU A 65 -7.82 7.84 5.53
CA LEU A 65 -6.79 8.86 5.82
C LEU A 65 -7.39 10.27 5.74
N ALA A 66 -8.19 10.56 4.71
CA ALA A 66 -8.88 11.84 4.55
C ALA A 66 -9.88 12.11 5.69
N ALA A 67 -10.65 11.11 6.10
CA ALA A 67 -11.57 11.19 7.23
C ALA A 67 -10.85 11.48 8.57
N ARG A 68 -9.55 11.17 8.67
CA ARG A 68 -8.68 11.51 9.81
C ARG A 68 -7.97 12.87 9.65
N GLY A 69 -8.35 13.65 8.63
CA GLY A 69 -7.90 15.02 8.42
C GLY A 69 -6.66 15.18 7.55
N ALA A 70 -6.18 14.13 6.89
CA ALA A 70 -5.11 14.25 5.90
C ALA A 70 -5.62 14.89 4.60
N ARG A 71 -4.75 15.66 3.92
CA ARG A 71 -4.96 16.13 2.55
C ARG A 71 -4.36 15.12 1.59
N VAL A 72 -5.21 14.26 1.03
CA VAL A 72 -4.77 13.08 0.29
C VAL A 72 -4.73 13.34 -1.21
N VAL A 73 -3.60 12.98 -1.83
CA VAL A 73 -3.45 12.70 -3.26
C VAL A 73 -3.34 11.18 -3.38
N ALA A 74 -4.11 10.56 -4.26
CA ALA A 74 -4.16 9.11 -4.37
C ALA A 74 -4.00 8.67 -5.84
N LEU A 75 -3.12 7.70 -6.09
CA LEU A 75 -2.74 7.25 -7.42
C LEU A 75 -3.10 5.78 -7.63
N ASP A 76 -3.62 5.49 -8.80
CA ASP A 76 -3.72 4.13 -9.34
C ASP A 76 -3.56 4.18 -10.86
N MET A 77 -3.04 3.09 -11.44
CA MET A 77 -2.84 3.02 -12.90
C MET A 77 -4.07 2.50 -13.65
N ALA A 78 -5.06 1.91 -12.94
CA ALA A 78 -6.33 1.48 -13.52
C ALA A 78 -7.36 2.63 -13.48
N PRO A 79 -7.79 3.18 -14.63
CA PRO A 79 -8.80 4.22 -14.65
C PRO A 79 -10.14 3.79 -14.05
N GLU A 80 -10.46 2.49 -14.10
CA GLU A 80 -11.66 1.92 -13.49
C GLU A 80 -11.62 2.00 -11.97
N ASN A 81 -10.45 1.75 -11.35
CA ASN A 81 -10.25 1.90 -9.92
C ASN A 81 -10.42 3.36 -9.49
N ILE A 82 -9.81 4.29 -10.23
CA ILE A 82 -9.94 5.73 -9.98
C ILE A 82 -11.39 6.20 -10.14
N ALA A 83 -12.14 5.66 -11.09
CA ALA A 83 -13.56 5.98 -11.26
C ALA A 83 -14.39 5.51 -10.05
N ALA A 84 -14.16 4.27 -9.58
CA ALA A 84 -14.81 3.73 -8.39
C ALA A 84 -14.47 4.55 -7.12
N ALA A 85 -13.19 4.92 -6.95
CA ALA A 85 -12.72 5.72 -5.84
C ALA A 85 -13.38 7.12 -5.80
N ARG A 86 -13.44 7.81 -6.96
CA ARG A 86 -14.08 9.13 -7.07
C ARG A 86 -15.57 9.08 -6.76
N LEU A 87 -16.25 8.04 -7.24
CA LEU A 87 -17.70 7.86 -7.01
C LEU A 87 -17.97 7.74 -5.51
N HIS A 88 -17.28 6.84 -4.82
CA HIS A 88 -17.50 6.60 -3.39
C HIS A 88 -17.09 7.79 -2.53
N ALA A 89 -15.96 8.45 -2.85
CA ALA A 89 -15.56 9.66 -2.13
C ALA A 89 -16.58 10.80 -2.24
N ALA A 90 -17.26 10.93 -3.40
CA ALA A 90 -18.36 11.90 -3.57
C ALA A 90 -19.57 11.54 -2.70
N GLU A 91 -19.93 10.26 -2.60
CA GLU A 91 -20.99 9.76 -1.72
C GLU A 91 -20.67 9.99 -0.24
N SER A 92 -19.38 9.84 0.13
CA SER A 92 -18.86 10.06 1.49
C SER A 92 -18.57 11.54 1.82
N ALA A 93 -18.83 12.47 0.88
CA ALA A 93 -18.50 13.89 0.98
C ALA A 93 -17.02 14.18 1.34
N LEU A 94 -16.10 13.34 0.87
CA LEU A 94 -14.67 13.49 1.07
C LEU A 94 -14.01 14.17 -0.15
N THR A 95 -13.03 15.04 0.12
CA THR A 95 -12.22 15.69 -0.91
C THR A 95 -10.86 15.02 -0.99
N ILE A 96 -10.63 14.25 -2.07
CA ILE A 96 -9.39 13.53 -2.34
C ILE A 96 -9.00 13.79 -3.80
N ASP A 97 -7.71 14.08 -4.05
CA ASP A 97 -7.18 14.25 -5.40
C ASP A 97 -6.78 12.88 -5.98
N TYR A 98 -7.72 12.22 -6.63
CA TYR A 98 -7.49 10.94 -7.31
C TYR A 98 -6.92 11.14 -8.72
N ARG A 99 -5.78 10.52 -9.04
CA ARG A 99 -5.10 10.63 -10.33
C ARG A 99 -4.76 9.26 -10.92
N CYS A 100 -5.03 9.11 -12.22
CA CYS A 100 -4.61 7.94 -13.00
C CYS A 100 -3.24 8.24 -13.64
N VAL A 101 -2.16 8.14 -12.85
CA VAL A 101 -0.79 8.45 -13.27
C VAL A 101 0.22 7.54 -12.56
N ASP A 102 1.38 7.33 -13.20
CA ASP A 102 2.51 6.63 -12.61
C ASP A 102 3.14 7.47 -11.47
N VAL A 103 3.55 6.82 -10.40
CA VAL A 103 4.21 7.49 -9.27
C VAL A 103 5.53 8.16 -9.66
N ASP A 104 6.27 7.62 -10.63
CA ASP A 104 7.49 8.25 -11.16
C ASP A 104 7.18 9.59 -11.82
N ASP A 105 6.05 9.70 -12.54
CA ASP A 105 5.62 10.94 -13.18
C ASP A 105 5.18 11.96 -12.14
N LEU A 106 4.39 11.53 -11.14
CA LEU A 106 3.99 12.40 -10.05
C LEU A 106 5.19 12.89 -9.23
N ALA A 107 6.15 12.03 -8.91
CA ALA A 107 7.32 12.40 -8.13
C ALA A 107 8.22 13.41 -8.87
N ARG A 108 8.18 13.43 -10.21
CA ARG A 108 8.85 14.48 -11.03
C ARG A 108 8.06 15.78 -11.05
N GLU A 109 6.73 15.71 -11.04
CA GLU A 109 5.85 16.90 -10.99
C GLU A 109 5.87 17.55 -9.60
N LEU A 110 5.83 16.77 -8.54
CA LEU A 110 5.69 17.20 -7.15
C LEU A 110 6.81 16.66 -6.23
N PRO A 111 8.10 16.92 -6.54
CA PRO A 111 9.21 16.40 -5.74
C PRO A 111 9.23 17.03 -4.35
N GLY A 112 9.42 16.22 -3.32
CA GLY A 112 9.55 16.69 -1.94
C GLY A 112 8.33 17.38 -1.35
N GLN A 113 7.14 17.11 -1.85
CA GLN A 113 5.91 17.82 -1.51
C GLN A 113 5.08 17.15 -0.41
N PHE A 114 5.34 15.88 -0.11
CA PHE A 114 4.50 15.09 0.77
C PHE A 114 5.15 14.88 2.15
N ASP A 115 4.34 14.99 3.18
CA ASP A 115 4.71 14.71 4.56
C ASP A 115 4.77 13.20 4.82
N CYS A 116 3.89 12.46 4.13
CA CYS A 116 3.72 11.03 4.28
C CYS A 116 3.40 10.40 2.92
N VAL A 117 3.94 9.21 2.68
CA VAL A 117 3.60 8.36 1.53
C VAL A 117 3.18 6.99 2.05
N THR A 118 2.08 6.46 1.53
CA THR A 118 1.64 5.07 1.71
C THR A 118 1.73 4.32 0.38
N CYS A 119 2.21 3.08 0.43
CA CYS A 119 2.23 2.15 -0.70
C CYS A 119 2.02 0.74 -0.12
N LEU A 120 0.75 0.36 0.03
CA LEU A 120 0.34 -0.85 0.76
C LEU A 120 -0.23 -1.89 -0.20
N GLU A 121 0.26 -3.14 -0.09
CA GLU A 121 -0.17 -4.29 -0.91
C GLU A 121 -0.09 -4.00 -2.42
N MET A 122 1.00 -3.36 -2.87
CA MET A 122 1.17 -2.93 -4.25
C MET A 122 2.51 -3.38 -4.86
N LEU A 123 3.57 -3.44 -4.03
CA LEU A 123 4.93 -3.69 -4.50
C LEU A 123 5.10 -5.05 -5.18
N GLU A 124 4.36 -6.07 -4.77
CA GLU A 124 4.34 -7.43 -5.34
C GLU A 124 3.64 -7.52 -6.71
N HIS A 125 2.95 -6.45 -7.14
CA HIS A 125 2.19 -6.40 -8.39
C HIS A 125 2.90 -5.62 -9.52
N VAL A 126 4.12 -5.13 -9.27
CA VAL A 126 4.89 -4.34 -10.26
C VAL A 126 6.18 -5.05 -10.67
N PRO A 127 6.66 -4.81 -11.93
CA PRO A 127 7.91 -5.41 -12.41
C PRO A 127 9.15 -5.00 -11.62
N GLU A 128 9.25 -3.73 -11.20
CA GLU A 128 10.41 -3.17 -10.52
C GLU A 128 10.02 -2.46 -9.21
N PRO A 129 9.79 -3.21 -8.10
CA PRO A 129 9.38 -2.62 -6.81
C PRO A 129 10.35 -1.56 -6.27
N SER A 130 11.65 -1.73 -6.52
CA SER A 130 12.69 -0.77 -6.10
C SER A 130 12.49 0.63 -6.71
N ARG A 131 11.97 0.73 -7.94
CA ARG A 131 11.61 2.00 -8.58
C ARG A 131 10.48 2.70 -7.87
N ILE A 132 9.45 1.94 -7.47
CA ILE A 132 8.32 2.50 -6.70
C ILE A 132 8.82 3.06 -5.37
N VAL A 133 9.65 2.31 -4.64
CA VAL A 133 10.25 2.79 -3.38
C VAL A 133 11.06 4.06 -3.58
N ALA A 134 11.83 4.16 -4.66
CA ALA A 134 12.60 5.36 -4.99
C ALA A 134 11.71 6.55 -5.36
N ALA A 135 10.63 6.34 -6.11
CA ALA A 135 9.67 7.38 -6.46
C ALA A 135 8.89 7.89 -5.23
N CYS A 136 8.47 6.97 -4.33
CA CYS A 136 7.88 7.32 -3.03
C CYS A 136 8.82 8.23 -2.23
N ALA A 137 10.11 7.87 -2.16
CA ALA A 137 11.11 8.68 -1.47
C ALA A 137 11.30 10.06 -2.11
N ALA A 138 11.31 10.15 -3.46
CA ALA A 138 11.46 11.40 -4.19
C ALA A 138 10.28 12.36 -3.98
N ALA A 139 9.08 11.83 -3.75
CA ALA A 139 7.89 12.60 -3.43
C ALA A 139 7.89 13.16 -1.99
N LEU A 140 8.64 12.53 -1.06
CA LEU A 140 8.70 12.92 0.35
C LEU A 140 9.58 14.16 0.58
N ARG A 141 9.10 15.05 1.43
CA ARG A 141 9.93 16.10 2.02
C ARG A 141 10.96 15.50 2.99
N PRO A 142 12.07 16.19 3.28
CA PRO A 142 13.01 15.79 4.33
C PRO A 142 12.29 15.53 5.65
N GLY A 143 12.62 14.40 6.31
CA GLY A 143 11.98 13.97 7.54
C GLY A 143 10.59 13.35 7.38
N GLY A 144 10.05 13.29 6.17
CA GLY A 144 8.76 12.66 5.86
C GLY A 144 8.75 11.15 6.12
N SER A 145 7.56 10.58 6.28
CA SER A 145 7.34 9.16 6.59
C SER A 145 6.88 8.38 5.35
N ALA A 146 7.44 7.19 5.13
CA ALA A 146 6.96 6.22 4.16
C ALA A 146 6.43 4.97 4.87
N PHE A 147 5.29 4.47 4.41
CA PHE A 147 4.70 3.22 4.87
C PHE A 147 4.53 2.27 3.69
N PHE A 148 5.07 1.07 3.83
CA PHE A 148 4.93 -0.01 2.87
C PHE A 148 4.27 -1.21 3.55
N SER A 149 3.53 -2.02 2.79
CA SER A 149 3.16 -3.37 3.21
C SER A 149 3.23 -4.33 2.04
N THR A 150 3.53 -5.58 2.33
CA THR A 150 3.59 -6.67 1.35
C THR A 150 3.68 -8.02 2.06
N ILE A 151 3.73 -9.09 1.28
CA ILE A 151 3.88 -10.46 1.75
C ILE A 151 5.34 -10.88 1.69
N ASN A 152 5.83 -11.48 2.79
CA ASN A 152 7.21 -11.98 2.88
C ASN A 152 7.41 -13.22 1.98
N ARG A 153 8.52 -13.31 1.27
CA ARG A 153 8.87 -14.45 0.43
C ARG A 153 9.57 -15.56 1.22
N ASN A 154 8.78 -16.50 1.77
CA ASN A 154 9.28 -17.70 2.42
C ASN A 154 8.26 -18.86 2.31
N LEU A 155 8.64 -20.07 2.76
CA LEU A 155 7.76 -21.24 2.68
C LEU A 155 6.50 -21.13 3.53
N LYS A 156 6.57 -20.43 4.67
CA LYS A 156 5.42 -20.22 5.55
C LYS A 156 4.38 -19.31 4.88
N SER A 157 4.81 -18.20 4.27
CA SER A 157 3.91 -17.31 3.53
C SER A 157 3.34 -17.99 2.29
N PHE A 158 4.11 -18.83 1.59
CA PHE A 158 3.59 -19.65 0.49
C PHE A 158 2.44 -20.55 0.98
N ALA A 159 2.66 -21.28 2.07
CA ALA A 159 1.63 -22.18 2.62
C ALA A 159 0.41 -21.43 3.14
N MET A 160 0.59 -20.28 3.80
CA MET A 160 -0.50 -19.55 4.46
C MET A 160 -1.22 -18.58 3.53
N ALA A 161 -0.47 -17.73 2.81
CA ALA A 161 -1.06 -16.67 1.98
C ALA A 161 -1.53 -17.20 0.62
N ILE A 162 -0.77 -18.10 -0.02
CA ILE A 162 -1.14 -18.64 -1.32
C ILE A 162 -2.03 -19.88 -1.13
N VAL A 163 -1.51 -20.95 -0.54
CA VAL A 163 -2.28 -22.20 -0.44
C VAL A 163 -3.47 -22.03 0.53
N GLY A 164 -3.24 -21.47 1.71
CA GLY A 164 -4.26 -21.32 2.73
C GLY A 164 -5.33 -20.31 2.37
N ALA A 165 -4.95 -19.06 2.06
CA ALA A 165 -5.92 -17.98 1.84
C ALA A 165 -6.63 -18.10 0.48
N GLU A 166 -5.90 -18.45 -0.59
CA GLU A 166 -6.47 -18.49 -1.94
C GLU A 166 -7.19 -19.82 -2.26
N TYR A 167 -6.63 -20.97 -1.84
CA TYR A 167 -7.14 -22.29 -2.26
C TYR A 167 -7.95 -23.01 -1.21
N VAL A 168 -7.67 -22.83 0.09
CA VAL A 168 -8.36 -23.54 1.18
C VAL A 168 -9.47 -22.71 1.79
N LEU A 169 -9.18 -21.47 2.20
CA LEU A 169 -10.14 -20.62 2.93
C LEU A 169 -10.95 -19.70 2.01
N GLY A 170 -10.54 -19.52 0.75
CA GLY A 170 -11.22 -18.62 -0.18
C GLY A 170 -11.30 -17.17 0.28
N LEU A 171 -10.34 -16.73 1.12
CA LEU A 171 -10.26 -15.36 1.60
C LEU A 171 -9.82 -14.38 0.51
N LEU A 172 -9.08 -14.89 -0.47
CA LEU A 172 -8.60 -14.16 -1.64
C LEU A 172 -8.93 -14.95 -2.91
N PRO A 173 -9.13 -14.29 -4.05
CA PRO A 173 -9.27 -14.95 -5.34
C PRO A 173 -8.02 -15.78 -5.69
N ARG A 174 -8.21 -16.93 -6.33
CA ARG A 174 -7.10 -17.78 -6.78
C ARG A 174 -6.21 -17.05 -7.76
N GLY A 175 -4.89 -17.19 -7.61
CA GLY A 175 -3.90 -16.55 -8.47
C GLY A 175 -3.73 -15.05 -8.15
N THR A 176 -4.11 -14.60 -6.95
CA THR A 176 -3.85 -13.24 -6.50
C THR A 176 -2.36 -12.99 -6.36
N HIS A 177 -1.60 -13.96 -5.85
CA HIS A 177 -0.17 -13.81 -5.61
C HIS A 177 0.67 -14.86 -6.34
N GLU A 178 1.81 -14.40 -6.86
CA GLU A 178 2.88 -15.23 -7.39
C GLU A 178 4.05 -15.26 -6.40
N TYR A 179 4.45 -16.45 -5.96
CA TYR A 179 5.53 -16.60 -4.96
C TYR A 179 6.82 -15.84 -5.32
N ALA A 180 7.19 -15.83 -6.60
CA ALA A 180 8.39 -15.14 -7.07
C ALA A 180 8.34 -13.62 -6.89
N LYS A 181 7.15 -13.02 -6.89
CA LYS A 181 6.91 -11.58 -6.73
C LYS A 181 6.84 -11.14 -5.27
N LEU A 182 6.71 -12.08 -4.31
CA LEU A 182 6.72 -11.75 -2.88
C LEU A 182 8.06 -11.15 -2.47
N ILE A 183 8.08 -10.30 -1.44
CA ILE A 183 9.21 -9.43 -1.13
C ILE A 183 9.74 -9.73 0.28
N ARG A 184 11.02 -10.10 0.39
CA ARG A 184 11.66 -10.31 1.69
C ARG A 184 11.89 -8.97 2.40
N PRO A 185 11.77 -8.90 3.74
CA PRO A 185 12.09 -7.69 4.50
C PRO A 185 13.49 -7.13 4.19
N ALA A 186 14.48 -7.99 3.94
CA ALA A 186 15.85 -7.58 3.60
C ALA A 186 15.94 -6.90 2.22
N GLU A 187 15.11 -7.31 1.25
CA GLU A 187 15.05 -6.69 -0.08
C GLU A 187 14.43 -5.29 0.02
N LEU A 188 13.28 -5.16 0.69
CA LEU A 188 12.66 -3.86 0.93
C LEU A 188 13.60 -2.92 1.72
N ALA A 189 14.29 -3.43 2.75
CA ALA A 189 15.28 -2.66 3.51
C ALA A 189 16.45 -2.18 2.63
N ALA A 190 16.90 -2.99 1.67
CA ALA A 190 17.94 -2.60 0.71
C ALA A 190 17.46 -1.49 -0.23
N TRP A 191 16.24 -1.59 -0.77
CA TRP A 191 15.64 -0.55 -1.61
C TRP A 191 15.42 0.75 -0.84
N CYS A 192 14.92 0.67 0.39
CA CYS A 192 14.79 1.83 1.28
C CYS A 192 16.13 2.55 1.47
N ARG A 193 17.20 1.81 1.80
CA ARG A 193 18.54 2.40 1.95
C ARG A 193 19.02 3.08 0.67
N GLY A 194 18.83 2.42 -0.49
CA GLY A 194 19.17 3.00 -1.80
C GLY A 194 18.42 4.31 -2.09
N ALA A 195 17.20 4.43 -1.59
CA ALA A 195 16.33 5.60 -1.72
C ALA A 195 16.45 6.61 -0.56
N ARG A 196 17.43 6.48 0.33
CA ARG A 196 17.61 7.33 1.54
C ARG A 196 16.42 7.28 2.52
N LEU A 197 15.72 6.17 2.55
CA LEU A 197 14.71 5.88 3.55
C LEU A 197 15.36 5.05 4.68
N ALA A 198 15.45 5.61 5.88
CA ALA A 198 15.85 4.87 7.06
C ALA A 198 14.66 4.04 7.54
N LEU A 199 14.76 2.73 7.40
CA LEU A 199 13.78 1.80 7.94
C LEU A 199 13.78 1.90 9.47
N ALA A 200 12.67 2.35 10.04
CA ALA A 200 12.52 2.57 11.47
C ALA A 200 11.87 1.36 12.17
N GLU A 201 10.95 0.67 11.49
CA GLU A 201 10.21 -0.43 12.08
C GLU A 201 9.71 -1.41 11.02
N LEU A 202 9.67 -2.69 11.40
CA LEU A 202 8.97 -3.77 10.72
C LEU A 202 7.95 -4.37 11.69
N THR A 203 6.70 -4.56 11.24
CA THR A 203 5.60 -5.09 12.05
C THR A 203 4.81 -6.10 11.25
N GLY A 204 4.61 -7.30 11.77
CA GLY A 204 3.83 -8.34 11.11
C GLY A 204 2.33 -8.12 11.26
N LEU A 205 1.58 -8.46 10.21
CA LEU A 205 0.13 -8.55 10.22
C LEU A 205 -0.28 -10.03 10.28
N HIS A 206 -1.12 -10.37 11.23
CA HIS A 206 -1.58 -11.73 11.49
C HIS A 206 -3.09 -11.84 11.40
N HIS A 207 -3.56 -13.05 11.08
CA HIS A 207 -4.96 -13.43 11.03
C HIS A 207 -5.17 -14.75 11.75
N ASN A 208 -6.19 -14.83 12.59
CA ASN A 208 -6.68 -16.08 13.14
C ASN A 208 -7.97 -16.49 12.40
N PRO A 209 -7.93 -17.51 11.54
CA PRO A 209 -9.11 -17.91 10.76
C PRO A 209 -10.25 -18.47 11.59
N ALA A 210 -9.99 -18.96 12.82
CA ALA A 210 -11.02 -19.49 13.69
C ALA A 210 -11.87 -18.38 14.35
N THR A 211 -11.27 -17.22 14.63
CA THR A 211 -11.94 -16.08 15.27
C THR A 211 -12.21 -14.93 14.32
N GLY A 212 -11.61 -14.92 13.11
CA GLY A 212 -11.67 -13.81 12.17
C GLY A 212 -10.92 -12.56 12.61
N THR A 213 -10.09 -12.65 13.67
CA THR A 213 -9.37 -11.51 14.24
C THR A 213 -8.05 -11.25 13.53
N TYR A 214 -7.75 -9.97 13.33
CA TYR A 214 -6.45 -9.49 12.84
C TYR A 214 -5.72 -8.75 13.96
N TRP A 215 -4.38 -8.87 14.01
CA TRP A 215 -3.54 -8.12 14.95
C TRP A 215 -2.16 -7.85 14.37
N LEU A 216 -1.42 -6.95 15.02
CA LEU A 216 -0.04 -6.59 14.67
C LEU A 216 0.90 -7.01 15.79
N ASP A 217 2.06 -7.59 15.43
CA ASP A 217 3.17 -7.87 16.36
C ASP A 217 4.53 -7.85 15.64
N GLY A 218 5.61 -8.20 16.34
CA GLY A 218 6.98 -8.19 15.79
C GLY A 218 7.32 -9.34 14.84
N ASN A 219 6.42 -10.31 14.62
CA ASN A 219 6.69 -11.45 13.74
C ASN A 219 6.30 -11.14 12.28
N VAL A 220 7.29 -10.94 11.41
CA VAL A 220 7.15 -10.59 10.01
C VAL A 220 7.17 -11.79 9.04
N ASP A 221 6.85 -12.97 9.51
CA ASP A 221 6.98 -14.20 8.72
C ASP A 221 6.05 -14.27 7.51
N VAL A 222 4.85 -13.68 7.58
CA VAL A 222 3.85 -13.77 6.49
C VAL A 222 3.63 -12.40 5.86
N ASN A 223 2.75 -11.59 6.40
CA ASN A 223 2.52 -10.22 5.94
C ASN A 223 3.23 -9.24 6.86
N TYR A 224 3.73 -8.15 6.33
CA TYR A 224 4.39 -7.15 7.15
C TYR A 224 4.18 -5.72 6.65
N PHE A 225 4.20 -4.80 7.60
CA PHE A 225 4.33 -3.36 7.41
C PHE A 225 5.77 -2.94 7.63
N ALA A 226 6.19 -1.95 6.89
CA ALA A 226 7.46 -1.27 7.06
C ALA A 226 7.23 0.23 7.19
N TRP A 227 7.70 0.83 8.27
CA TRP A 227 7.75 2.27 8.43
C TRP A 227 9.17 2.76 8.25
N ALA A 228 9.37 3.75 7.38
CA ALA A 228 10.66 4.35 7.10
C ALA A 228 10.56 5.88 7.13
N ARG A 229 11.68 6.55 7.39
CA ARG A 229 11.80 8.01 7.38
C ARG A 229 12.78 8.48 6.34
N TYR A 230 12.41 9.48 5.57
CA TYR A 230 13.29 10.07 4.56
C TYR A 230 14.38 10.90 5.22
N GLN A 231 15.64 10.57 4.93
CA GLN A 231 16.81 11.23 5.49
C GLN A 231 17.26 12.39 4.60
N GLU A 232 17.49 13.55 5.20
CA GLU A 232 18.22 14.64 4.53
C GLU A 232 19.64 14.20 4.15
N ARG A 233 20.18 14.79 3.07
CA ARG A 233 21.62 14.71 2.84
C ARG A 233 22.33 15.36 4.01
N ALA A 234 23.20 14.63 4.68
CA ALA A 234 24.21 15.27 5.55
C ALA A 234 24.93 16.32 4.69
N GLN A 235 24.79 17.58 5.06
CA GLN A 235 25.62 18.63 4.46
C GLN A 235 27.07 18.28 4.80
N LYS A 236 27.87 18.00 3.77
CA LYS A 236 29.34 17.85 3.91
C LYS A 236 29.98 19.22 3.99
#